data_727c284c2665440a63575805c12a9d54
#
_entry.id   727c284c2665440a63575805c12a9d54
#
_cell.length_a   1.000
_cell.length_b   1.000
_cell.length_c   1.000
_cell.angle_alpha   90.00
_cell.angle_beta   90.00
_cell.angle_gamma   90.00
#
_symmetry.space_group_name_H-M   'P 1'
#
loop_
_entity.id
_entity.type
_entity.pdbx_description
1 polymer ?
#
loop_
_entity_poly.entity_id
_entity_poly.type
_entity_poly.pdbx_seq_one_letter_code
_entity_poly.pdbx_strand_id
1 'polypeptide(L)'
;MYQDVLIVGCGDIGLRVARILQASSTRVAGLTRSAEGAERLRGFNVEPVMGDLDDAESLAGLPIGGKLVFYLAPPPGGGSVDGRMRRFCAAVAGGELPEKIVYMSTSGVYGDCGGALVTEETPVNAQTSRAQRRVDAETTLLEWGRANKVPVVILRVTGIYGPGRLPLARLQQGHPVLNEKESPPTNRIHADDLAAVCVAAAEKAADGDIFNVSDGQPGTMTGYFNAIADLLELPRPQQVSMEEANQLMNPMMLSYLKEARRMDNRKMIEQLGVVLQYPDLDSGLKNVIAQLDQPDMGYLGSVGH
;
A
#
# COMPACT_ATOMS: atom_id res chain seq x y z
N MET A 1 -6.59 -14.77 17.44
CA MET A 1 -7.43 -13.84 16.62
C MET A 1 -7.72 -12.62 17.47
N TYR A 2 -7.43 -11.42 16.98
CA TYR A 2 -7.60 -10.16 17.70
C TYR A 2 -9.09 -9.81 17.81
N GLN A 3 -9.53 -9.34 18.98
CA GLN A 3 -10.93 -8.95 19.18
C GLN A 3 -11.21 -7.52 18.71
N ASP A 4 -10.24 -6.64 18.92
CA ASP A 4 -10.34 -5.22 18.63
C ASP A 4 -9.17 -4.75 17.74
N VAL A 5 -9.50 -4.02 16.68
CA VAL A 5 -8.55 -3.52 15.71
C VAL A 5 -8.76 -2.04 15.46
N LEU A 6 -7.66 -1.29 15.36
CA LEU A 6 -7.67 0.08 14.84
C LEU A 6 -6.95 0.14 13.50
N ILE A 7 -7.58 0.75 12.49
CA ILE A 7 -6.98 1.02 11.18
C ILE A 7 -6.67 2.51 11.06
N VAL A 8 -5.39 2.85 11.06
CA VAL A 8 -4.89 4.20 10.78
C VAL A 8 -4.66 4.32 9.28
N GLY A 9 -5.45 5.16 8.61
CA GLY A 9 -5.52 5.21 7.15
C GLY A 9 -6.52 4.23 6.55
N CYS A 10 -7.76 4.27 7.06
CA CYS A 10 -8.87 3.40 6.64
C CYS A 10 -9.46 3.84 5.29
N GLY A 11 -8.62 3.89 4.25
CA GLY A 11 -8.99 4.08 2.85
C GLY A 11 -9.42 2.76 2.19
N ASP A 12 -9.16 2.62 0.88
CA ASP A 12 -9.56 1.42 0.12
C ASP A 12 -8.98 0.12 0.72
N ILE A 13 -7.67 0.04 0.92
CA ILE A 13 -7.06 -1.17 1.50
C ILE A 13 -7.53 -1.39 2.95
N GLY A 14 -7.63 -0.33 3.74
CA GLY A 14 -8.14 -0.43 5.11
C GLY A 14 -9.56 -0.98 5.19
N LEU A 15 -10.45 -0.59 4.28
CA LEU A 15 -11.82 -1.12 4.20
C LEU A 15 -11.87 -2.59 3.76
N ARG A 16 -10.95 -3.02 2.86
CA ARG A 16 -10.82 -4.44 2.49
C ARG A 16 -10.34 -5.28 3.67
N VAL A 17 -9.34 -4.79 4.43
CA VAL A 17 -8.88 -5.40 5.68
C VAL A 17 -10.02 -5.48 6.69
N ALA A 18 -10.76 -4.39 6.88
CA ALA A 18 -11.91 -4.35 7.78
C ALA A 18 -12.96 -5.42 7.43
N ARG A 19 -13.28 -5.58 6.15
CA ARG A 19 -14.24 -6.59 5.68
C ARG A 19 -13.79 -8.02 6.03
N ILE A 20 -12.50 -8.34 5.83
CA ILE A 20 -11.96 -9.67 6.18
C ILE A 20 -12.07 -9.91 7.69
N LEU A 21 -11.70 -8.94 8.51
CA LEU A 21 -11.73 -9.04 9.96
C LEU A 21 -13.15 -9.15 10.51
N GLN A 22 -14.08 -8.40 9.95
CA GLN A 22 -15.50 -8.44 10.35
C GLN A 22 -16.16 -9.81 10.06
N ALA A 23 -15.75 -10.50 9.00
CA ALA A 23 -16.19 -11.87 8.73
C ALA A 23 -15.84 -12.85 9.86
N SER A 24 -14.83 -12.52 10.67
CA SER A 24 -14.42 -13.27 11.87
C SER A 24 -14.91 -12.62 13.18
N SER A 25 -15.93 -11.77 13.12
CA SER A 25 -16.53 -11.08 14.28
C SER A 25 -15.58 -10.14 15.04
N THR A 26 -14.51 -9.67 14.40
CA THR A 26 -13.58 -8.68 14.97
C THR A 26 -14.23 -7.30 14.93
N ARG A 27 -14.13 -6.53 16.02
CA ARG A 27 -14.54 -5.13 16.06
C ARG A 27 -13.46 -4.27 15.40
N VAL A 28 -13.84 -3.48 14.42
CA VAL A 28 -12.91 -2.65 13.65
C VAL A 28 -13.25 -1.18 13.82
N ALA A 29 -12.27 -0.41 14.28
CA ALA A 29 -12.31 1.05 14.30
C ALA A 29 -11.36 1.63 13.22
N GLY A 30 -11.67 2.81 12.71
CA GLY A 30 -10.88 3.50 11.70
C GLY A 30 -10.61 4.94 12.06
N LEU A 31 -9.34 5.37 12.01
CA LEU A 31 -8.97 6.76 12.23
C LEU A 31 -9.41 7.61 11.04
N THR A 32 -10.11 8.70 11.32
CA THR A 32 -10.57 9.68 10.33
C THR A 32 -10.48 11.10 10.88
N ARG A 33 -10.22 12.08 10.01
CA ARG A 33 -10.10 13.49 10.38
C ARG A 33 -11.35 14.33 10.10
N SER A 34 -12.36 13.76 9.44
CA SER A 34 -13.53 14.52 9.00
C SER A 34 -14.84 13.80 9.31
N ALA A 35 -15.91 14.57 9.47
CA ALA A 35 -17.26 14.06 9.66
C ALA A 35 -17.71 13.20 8.46
N GLU A 36 -17.39 13.62 7.23
CA GLU A 36 -17.67 12.83 6.02
C GLU A 36 -16.97 11.46 6.05
N GLY A 37 -15.68 11.46 6.46
CA GLY A 37 -14.94 10.21 6.66
C GLY A 37 -15.58 9.33 7.73
N ALA A 38 -16.10 9.90 8.80
CA ALA A 38 -16.79 9.15 9.85
C ALA A 38 -18.09 8.50 9.34
N GLU A 39 -18.91 9.24 8.59
CA GLU A 39 -20.13 8.68 7.96
C GLU A 39 -19.79 7.55 6.98
N ARG A 40 -18.76 7.75 6.17
CA ARG A 40 -18.28 6.71 5.26
C ARG A 40 -17.86 5.45 6.01
N LEU A 41 -17.11 5.55 7.09
CA LEU A 41 -16.68 4.39 7.89
C LEU A 41 -17.87 3.64 8.48
N ARG A 42 -18.88 4.36 9.01
CA ARG A 42 -20.12 3.77 9.52
C ARG A 42 -20.86 2.96 8.44
N GLY A 43 -20.86 3.45 7.19
CA GLY A 43 -21.44 2.75 6.04
C GLY A 43 -20.79 1.39 5.77
N PHE A 44 -19.56 1.15 6.26
CA PHE A 44 -18.85 -0.13 6.18
C PHE A 44 -18.78 -0.87 7.53
N ASN A 45 -19.62 -0.53 8.49
CA ASN A 45 -19.60 -1.07 9.86
C ASN A 45 -18.24 -0.92 10.57
N VAL A 46 -17.50 0.14 10.25
CA VAL A 46 -16.24 0.52 10.91
C VAL A 46 -16.52 1.65 11.87
N GLU A 47 -16.16 1.48 13.14
CA GLU A 47 -16.33 2.52 14.17
C GLU A 47 -15.37 3.70 13.89
N PRO A 48 -15.86 4.94 13.70
CA PRO A 48 -14.99 6.06 13.45
C PRO A 48 -14.31 6.56 14.74
N VAL A 49 -12.99 6.67 14.68
CA VAL A 49 -12.18 7.35 15.70
C VAL A 49 -11.68 8.66 15.10
N MET A 50 -12.01 9.79 15.75
CA MET A 50 -11.59 11.11 15.27
C MET A 50 -10.13 11.36 15.61
N GLY A 51 -9.36 11.85 14.63
CA GLY A 51 -7.97 12.25 14.80
C GLY A 51 -7.28 12.51 13.45
N ASP A 52 -6.35 13.45 13.44
CA ASP A 52 -5.57 13.84 12.26
C ASP A 52 -4.08 13.60 12.54
N LEU A 53 -3.43 12.80 11.69
CA LEU A 53 -1.99 12.54 11.79
C LEU A 53 -1.12 13.80 11.57
N ASP A 54 -1.70 14.86 11.05
CA ASP A 54 -1.03 16.14 10.90
C ASP A 54 -1.22 17.07 12.11
N ASP A 55 -2.11 16.70 13.07
CA ASP A 55 -2.38 17.42 14.31
C ASP A 55 -2.11 16.51 15.54
N ALA A 56 -1.03 16.79 16.27
CA ALA A 56 -0.59 15.98 17.41
C ALA A 56 -1.60 15.99 18.57
N GLU A 57 -2.30 17.11 18.80
CA GLU A 57 -3.27 17.23 19.89
C GLU A 57 -4.48 16.32 19.65
N SER A 58 -4.91 16.20 18.42
CA SER A 58 -6.03 15.34 18.02
C SER A 58 -5.76 13.83 18.20
N LEU A 59 -4.49 13.45 18.32
CA LEU A 59 -4.07 12.06 18.54
C LEU A 59 -3.98 11.69 20.03
N ALA A 60 -4.15 12.65 20.93
CA ALA A 60 -4.12 12.37 22.36
C ALA A 60 -5.30 11.47 22.76
N GLY A 61 -4.99 10.40 23.51
CA GLY A 61 -6.03 9.47 23.99
C GLY A 61 -6.63 8.56 22.92
N LEU A 62 -5.94 8.31 21.81
CA LEU A 62 -6.37 7.30 20.84
C LEU A 62 -6.66 5.96 21.53
N PRO A 63 -7.82 5.32 21.28
CA PRO A 63 -8.24 4.08 21.94
C PRO A 63 -7.52 2.87 21.33
N ILE A 64 -6.20 2.73 21.54
CA ILE A 64 -5.37 1.69 20.94
C ILE A 64 -4.89 0.62 21.93
N GLY A 65 -5.11 0.81 23.22
CA GLY A 65 -4.67 -0.11 24.27
C GLY A 65 -5.13 -1.54 24.00
N GLY A 66 -4.17 -2.49 23.98
CA GLY A 66 -4.44 -3.90 23.73
C GLY A 66 -4.99 -4.24 22.35
N LYS A 67 -5.01 -3.30 21.39
CA LYS A 67 -5.52 -3.55 20.04
C LYS A 67 -4.42 -3.91 19.05
N LEU A 68 -4.78 -4.66 18.04
CA LEU A 68 -4.01 -4.72 16.80
C LEU A 68 -4.17 -3.40 16.03
N VAL A 69 -3.07 -2.82 15.59
CA VAL A 69 -3.09 -1.60 14.77
C VAL A 69 -2.58 -1.90 13.36
N PHE A 70 -3.37 -1.59 12.35
CA PHE A 70 -2.89 -1.48 10.97
C PHE A 70 -2.58 -0.01 10.66
N TYR A 71 -1.32 0.31 10.44
CA TYR A 71 -0.92 1.65 10.00
C TYR A 71 -0.73 1.66 8.49
N LEU A 72 -1.77 2.06 7.76
CA LEU A 72 -1.86 2.06 6.30
C LEU A 72 -1.84 3.47 5.71
N ALA A 73 -1.76 4.50 6.55
CA ALA A 73 -1.75 5.89 6.12
C ALA A 73 -0.49 6.22 5.31
N PRO A 74 -0.61 7.03 4.24
CA PRO A 74 0.55 7.52 3.51
C PRO A 74 1.31 8.56 4.34
N PRO A 75 2.64 8.73 4.10
CA PRO A 75 3.42 9.81 4.69
C PRO A 75 2.93 11.17 4.19
N PRO A 76 3.34 12.28 4.84
CA PRO A 76 3.01 13.62 4.39
C PRO A 76 3.60 13.93 3.01
N GLY A 77 3.06 14.95 2.33
CA GLY A 77 3.41 15.28 0.94
C GLY A 77 4.78 15.92 0.71
N GLY A 78 5.59 16.20 1.73
CA GLY A 78 6.84 16.96 1.59
C GLY A 78 7.98 16.46 2.48
N GLY A 79 9.20 16.89 2.21
CA GLY A 79 10.39 16.54 2.99
C GLY A 79 10.84 15.08 2.83
N SER A 80 11.82 14.68 3.63
CA SER A 80 12.40 13.32 3.67
C SER A 80 12.05 12.54 4.94
N VAL A 81 11.33 13.17 5.89
CA VAL A 81 10.95 12.64 7.20
C VAL A 81 9.45 12.38 7.26
N ASP A 82 9.01 11.28 7.85
CA ASP A 82 7.59 11.02 8.10
C ASP A 82 7.13 11.62 9.44
N GLY A 83 6.71 12.87 9.40
CA GLY A 83 6.18 13.56 10.57
C GLY A 83 4.89 12.94 11.13
N ARG A 84 4.10 12.24 10.30
CA ARG A 84 2.88 11.54 10.74
C ARG A 84 3.21 10.35 11.62
N MET A 85 4.17 9.51 11.20
CA MET A 85 4.62 8.37 11.98
C MET A 85 5.23 8.83 13.31
N ARG A 86 6.05 9.88 13.30
CA ARG A 86 6.65 10.43 14.53
C ARG A 86 5.60 10.94 15.52
N ARG A 87 4.57 11.68 15.04
CA ARG A 87 3.47 12.15 15.89
C ARG A 87 2.65 11.00 16.43
N PHE A 88 2.34 10.01 15.60
CA PHE A 88 1.64 8.80 16.03
C PHE A 88 2.40 8.08 17.14
N CYS A 89 3.68 7.77 16.96
CA CYS A 89 4.52 7.13 17.98
C CYS A 89 4.59 7.95 19.28
N ALA A 90 4.70 9.27 19.19
CA ALA A 90 4.72 10.15 20.35
C ALA A 90 3.39 10.15 21.11
N ALA A 91 2.26 10.19 20.41
CA ALA A 91 0.92 10.17 21.03
C ALA A 91 0.66 8.83 21.74
N VAL A 92 1.11 7.73 21.17
CA VAL A 92 0.93 6.39 21.72
C VAL A 92 1.82 6.13 22.93
N ALA A 93 3.04 6.68 22.97
CA ALA A 93 3.98 6.48 24.08
C ALA A 93 3.47 7.00 25.43
N GLY A 94 2.51 7.93 25.44
CA GLY A 94 1.91 8.51 26.64
C GLY A 94 0.68 7.79 27.18
N GLY A 95 0.23 6.69 26.53
CA GLY A 95 -1.02 6.00 26.84
C GLY A 95 -0.89 4.49 26.95
N GLU A 96 -2.01 3.80 26.79
CA GLU A 96 -2.03 2.34 26.70
C GLU A 96 -1.44 1.89 25.35
N LEU A 97 -0.57 0.86 25.40
CA LEU A 97 0.15 0.38 24.23
C LEU A 97 -0.70 -0.60 23.40
N PRO A 98 -0.56 -0.62 22.08
CA PRO A 98 -1.18 -1.62 21.22
C PRO A 98 -0.53 -3.01 21.44
N GLU A 99 -1.26 -4.06 21.09
CA GLU A 99 -0.75 -5.42 21.15
C GLU A 99 0.28 -5.71 20.03
N LYS A 100 0.05 -5.16 18.84
CA LYS A 100 0.93 -5.28 17.67
C LYS A 100 0.63 -4.16 16.67
N ILE A 101 1.63 -3.76 15.87
CA ILE A 101 1.45 -2.84 14.75
C ILE A 101 1.92 -3.50 13.45
N VAL A 102 1.05 -3.48 12.42
CA VAL A 102 1.40 -3.84 11.04
C VAL A 102 1.46 -2.58 10.21
N TYR A 103 2.64 -2.25 9.69
CA TYR A 103 2.88 -1.04 8.91
C TYR A 103 2.99 -1.33 7.42
N MET A 104 2.21 -0.61 6.60
CA MET A 104 2.30 -0.66 5.14
C MET A 104 3.35 0.33 4.64
N SER A 105 4.55 -0.18 4.37
CA SER A 105 5.63 0.52 3.69
C SER A 105 5.55 0.35 2.16
N THR A 106 6.63 0.56 1.45
CA THR A 106 6.69 0.44 -0.02
C THR A 106 7.98 -0.23 -0.48
N SER A 107 7.92 -0.96 -1.58
CA SER A 107 9.10 -1.47 -2.27
C SER A 107 10.06 -0.36 -2.76
N GLY A 108 9.59 0.89 -2.82
CA GLY A 108 10.41 2.06 -3.17
C GLY A 108 11.60 2.31 -2.25
N VAL A 109 11.60 1.75 -1.03
CA VAL A 109 12.73 1.85 -0.08
C VAL A 109 14.03 1.26 -0.63
N TYR A 110 13.97 0.31 -1.54
CA TYR A 110 15.13 -0.30 -2.18
C TYR A 110 15.78 0.59 -3.25
N GLY A 111 15.06 1.60 -3.76
CA GLY A 111 15.55 2.44 -4.86
C GLY A 111 15.71 1.68 -6.18
N ASP A 112 16.64 2.15 -7.01
CA ASP A 112 17.02 1.44 -8.23
C ASP A 112 18.02 0.31 -7.91
N CYS A 113 17.71 -0.88 -8.37
CA CYS A 113 18.55 -2.08 -8.22
C CYS A 113 19.00 -2.64 -9.59
N GLY A 114 18.88 -1.85 -10.68
CA GLY A 114 19.25 -2.29 -12.04
C GLY A 114 18.49 -3.52 -12.52
N GLY A 115 17.27 -3.72 -12.05
CA GLY A 115 16.45 -4.89 -12.38
C GLY A 115 16.82 -6.19 -11.64
N ALA A 116 17.70 -6.12 -10.63
CA ALA A 116 18.03 -7.28 -9.79
C ALA A 116 16.83 -7.79 -8.99
N LEU A 117 16.86 -9.06 -8.62
CA LEU A 117 15.93 -9.63 -7.66
C LEU A 117 16.31 -9.16 -6.25
N VAL A 118 15.36 -8.55 -5.52
CA VAL A 118 15.56 -8.05 -4.16
C VAL A 118 14.77 -8.88 -3.16
N THR A 119 15.42 -9.20 -2.05
CA THR A 119 14.85 -9.85 -0.88
C THR A 119 14.71 -8.84 0.26
N GLU A 120 14.12 -9.23 1.36
CA GLU A 120 13.99 -8.40 2.57
C GLU A 120 15.35 -8.07 3.21
N GLU A 121 16.38 -8.85 2.93
CA GLU A 121 17.77 -8.64 3.38
C GLU A 121 18.52 -7.62 2.51
N THR A 122 17.99 -7.31 1.32
CA THR A 122 18.59 -6.31 0.44
C THR A 122 18.61 -4.94 1.15
N PRO A 123 19.77 -4.28 1.25
CA PRO A 123 19.86 -2.98 1.91
C PRO A 123 18.93 -1.94 1.26
N VAL A 124 18.28 -1.12 2.09
CA VAL A 124 17.48 0.00 1.60
C VAL A 124 18.39 1.07 1.00
N ASN A 125 17.96 1.66 -0.14
CA ASN A 125 18.69 2.68 -0.89
C ASN A 125 17.71 3.74 -1.43
N ALA A 126 17.01 4.42 -0.51
CA ALA A 126 15.96 5.38 -0.83
C ALA A 126 16.54 6.65 -1.48
N GLN A 127 16.40 6.80 -2.78
CA GLN A 127 16.95 7.93 -3.55
C GLN A 127 15.92 9.07 -3.73
N THR A 128 14.62 8.79 -3.58
CA THR A 128 13.57 9.81 -3.69
C THR A 128 13.05 10.22 -2.32
N SER A 129 12.63 11.48 -2.17
CA SER A 129 12.07 11.98 -0.89
C SER A 129 10.88 11.15 -0.40
N ARG A 130 10.04 10.62 -1.31
CA ARG A 130 8.94 9.71 -0.95
C ARG A 130 9.46 8.40 -0.36
N ALA A 131 10.54 7.83 -0.91
CA ALA A 131 11.15 6.60 -0.40
C ALA A 131 11.87 6.85 0.93
N GLN A 132 12.57 7.99 1.06
CA GLN A 132 13.23 8.40 2.31
C GLN A 132 12.24 8.53 3.47
N ARG A 133 11.06 9.14 3.24
CA ARG A 133 9.99 9.19 4.26
C ARG A 133 9.56 7.80 4.71
N ARG A 134 9.49 6.83 3.78
CA ARG A 134 9.12 5.45 4.16
C ARG A 134 10.21 4.76 4.97
N VAL A 135 11.48 4.96 4.62
CA VAL A 135 12.61 4.46 5.43
C VAL A 135 12.62 5.10 6.81
N ASP A 136 12.41 6.42 6.90
CA ASP A 136 12.28 7.13 8.18
C ASP A 136 11.13 6.56 9.03
N ALA A 137 9.98 6.28 8.42
CA ALA A 137 8.85 5.68 9.13
C ALA A 137 9.14 4.24 9.60
N GLU A 138 9.76 3.39 8.75
CA GLU A 138 10.18 2.03 9.14
C GLU A 138 11.11 2.08 10.35
N THR A 139 12.16 2.92 10.28
CA THR A 139 13.15 3.08 11.36
C THR A 139 12.50 3.59 12.63
N THR A 140 11.73 4.68 12.54
CA THR A 140 11.04 5.28 13.68
C THR A 140 10.13 4.29 14.38
N LEU A 141 9.33 3.54 13.61
CA LEU A 141 8.36 2.61 14.19
C LEU A 141 9.05 1.37 14.80
N LEU A 142 10.10 0.82 14.15
CA LEU A 142 10.86 -0.30 14.70
C LEU A 142 11.61 0.07 15.98
N GLU A 143 12.23 1.26 16.04
CA GLU A 143 12.88 1.77 17.26
C GLU A 143 11.88 1.98 18.38
N TRP A 144 10.74 2.60 18.07
CA TRP A 144 9.65 2.80 19.02
C TRP A 144 9.09 1.47 19.54
N GLY A 145 8.87 0.50 18.65
CA GLY A 145 8.37 -0.82 19.02
C GLY A 145 9.30 -1.53 19.99
N ARG A 146 10.62 -1.54 19.70
CA ARG A 146 11.65 -2.12 20.60
C ARG A 146 11.67 -1.42 21.96
N ALA A 147 11.64 -0.09 21.99
CA ALA A 147 11.66 0.68 23.24
C ALA A 147 10.43 0.41 24.13
N ASN A 148 9.27 0.17 23.52
CA ASN A 148 8.00 -0.05 24.22
C ASN A 148 7.59 -1.53 24.31
N LYS A 149 8.39 -2.45 23.76
CA LYS A 149 8.11 -3.90 23.69
C LYS A 149 6.79 -4.21 22.97
N VAL A 150 6.50 -3.43 21.92
CA VAL A 150 5.35 -3.64 21.03
C VAL A 150 5.83 -4.29 19.74
N PRO A 151 5.33 -5.47 19.37
CA PRO A 151 5.68 -6.13 18.11
C PRO A 151 5.32 -5.26 16.91
N VAL A 152 6.27 -5.12 15.97
CA VAL A 152 6.11 -4.36 14.73
C VAL A 152 6.40 -5.25 13.53
N VAL A 153 5.53 -5.23 12.54
CA VAL A 153 5.69 -5.92 11.25
C VAL A 153 5.65 -4.91 10.13
N ILE A 154 6.59 -5.02 9.18
CA ILE A 154 6.69 -4.13 8.01
C ILE A 154 6.30 -4.87 6.74
N LEU A 155 5.39 -4.29 5.95
CA LEU A 155 5.01 -4.77 4.63
C LEU A 155 5.55 -3.82 3.56
N ARG A 156 6.57 -4.22 2.79
CA ARG A 156 7.13 -3.45 1.66
C ARG A 156 6.33 -3.76 0.41
N VAL A 157 5.27 -2.98 0.19
CA VAL A 157 4.25 -3.21 -0.83
C VAL A 157 4.68 -2.64 -2.17
N THR A 158 4.40 -3.38 -3.24
CA THR A 158 4.60 -2.99 -4.64
C THR A 158 3.45 -2.15 -5.19
N GLY A 159 3.37 -1.98 -6.52
CA GLY A 159 2.27 -1.29 -7.17
C GLY A 159 0.93 -2.00 -6.92
N ILE A 160 0.00 -1.32 -6.26
CA ILE A 160 -1.32 -1.88 -5.95
C ILE A 160 -2.25 -1.62 -7.13
N TYR A 161 -2.90 -2.68 -7.62
CA TYR A 161 -3.96 -2.58 -8.63
C TYR A 161 -5.23 -3.28 -8.15
N GLY A 162 -6.34 -3.04 -8.82
CA GLY A 162 -7.62 -3.63 -8.44
C GLY A 162 -8.80 -2.73 -8.81
N PRO A 163 -10.02 -3.07 -8.39
CA PRO A 163 -11.21 -2.23 -8.62
C PRO A 163 -11.02 -0.81 -8.09
N GLY A 164 -11.36 0.18 -8.92
CA GLY A 164 -11.18 1.60 -8.61
C GLY A 164 -9.72 2.12 -8.70
N ARG A 165 -8.75 1.28 -9.13
CA ARG A 165 -7.32 1.63 -9.17
C ARG A 165 -6.67 1.54 -10.53
N LEU A 166 -7.43 1.22 -11.58
CA LEU A 166 -6.89 1.23 -12.93
C LEU A 166 -6.59 2.66 -13.40
N PRO A 167 -5.50 2.89 -14.14
CA PRO A 167 -5.12 4.21 -14.62
C PRO A 167 -5.92 4.63 -15.87
N LEU A 168 -7.26 4.49 -15.81
CA LEU A 168 -8.16 4.71 -16.96
C LEU A 168 -8.05 6.13 -17.51
N ALA A 169 -8.00 7.14 -16.62
CA ALA A 169 -7.88 8.52 -17.05
C ALA A 169 -6.61 8.76 -17.88
N ARG A 170 -5.50 8.13 -17.54
CA ARG A 170 -4.24 8.25 -18.29
C ARG A 170 -4.32 7.59 -19.67
N LEU A 171 -4.99 6.43 -19.77
CA LEU A 171 -5.25 5.78 -21.06
C LEU A 171 -6.16 6.65 -21.94
N GLN A 172 -7.26 7.15 -21.38
CA GLN A 172 -8.21 8.01 -22.10
C GLN A 172 -7.59 9.35 -22.56
N GLN A 173 -6.65 9.90 -21.79
CA GLN A 173 -5.93 11.12 -22.13
C GLN A 173 -4.77 10.89 -23.12
N GLY A 174 -4.52 9.63 -23.53
CA GLY A 174 -3.47 9.31 -24.48
C GLY A 174 -2.04 9.53 -23.94
N HIS A 175 -1.85 9.47 -22.62
CA HIS A 175 -0.51 9.63 -22.04
C HIS A 175 0.44 8.53 -22.54
N PRO A 176 1.65 8.89 -23.03
CA PRO A 176 2.58 7.92 -23.55
C PRO A 176 3.17 7.02 -22.46
N VAL A 177 3.68 5.86 -22.89
CA VAL A 177 4.46 4.93 -22.08
C VAL A 177 5.83 4.71 -22.75
N LEU A 178 6.79 4.13 -22.03
CA LEU A 178 8.07 3.78 -22.62
C LEU A 178 7.93 2.66 -23.66
N ASN A 179 8.84 2.61 -24.63
CA ASN A 179 9.03 1.44 -25.46
C ASN A 179 9.20 0.20 -24.56
N GLU A 180 8.61 -0.95 -24.93
CA GLU A 180 8.63 -2.16 -24.12
C GLU A 180 10.07 -2.58 -23.74
N LYS A 181 11.02 -2.42 -24.69
CA LYS A 181 12.44 -2.78 -24.48
C LYS A 181 13.16 -1.88 -23.48
N GLU A 182 12.68 -0.65 -23.29
CA GLU A 182 13.26 0.34 -22.38
C GLU A 182 12.48 0.42 -21.05
N SER A 183 11.32 -0.23 -20.98
CA SER A 183 10.46 -0.21 -19.80
C SER A 183 11.03 -1.11 -18.71
N PRO A 184 11.40 -0.56 -17.54
CA PRO A 184 12.02 -1.33 -16.47
C PRO A 184 11.04 -2.32 -15.84
N PRO A 185 11.55 -3.39 -15.19
CA PRO A 185 10.71 -4.30 -14.45
C PRO A 185 9.99 -3.59 -13.30
N THR A 186 8.71 -3.87 -13.19
CA THR A 186 7.83 -3.41 -12.12
C THR A 186 7.13 -4.59 -11.48
N ASN A 187 6.67 -4.41 -10.24
CA ASN A 187 5.99 -5.46 -9.49
C ASN A 187 4.62 -4.95 -9.04
N ARG A 188 3.67 -5.87 -8.87
CA ARG A 188 2.29 -5.54 -8.49
C ARG A 188 1.76 -6.48 -7.44
N ILE A 189 0.64 -6.09 -6.87
CA ILE A 189 -0.20 -6.91 -6.00
C ILE A 189 -1.66 -6.47 -6.17
N HIS A 190 -2.58 -7.42 -6.24
CA HIS A 190 -3.99 -7.10 -6.25
C HIS A 190 -4.43 -6.58 -4.87
N ALA A 191 -5.35 -5.63 -4.85
CA ALA A 191 -5.82 -4.97 -3.61
C ALA A 191 -6.43 -5.96 -2.60
N ASP A 192 -7.15 -6.98 -3.07
CA ASP A 192 -7.74 -8.00 -2.20
C ASP A 192 -6.67 -8.94 -1.62
N ASP A 193 -5.68 -9.32 -2.43
CA ASP A 193 -4.55 -10.12 -1.96
C ASP A 193 -3.71 -9.36 -0.94
N LEU A 194 -3.48 -8.05 -1.18
CA LEU A 194 -2.80 -7.20 -0.19
C LEU A 194 -3.55 -7.15 1.14
N ALA A 195 -4.88 -7.04 1.11
CA ALA A 195 -5.68 -7.05 2.33
C ALA A 195 -5.56 -8.40 3.07
N ALA A 196 -5.57 -9.52 2.35
CA ALA A 196 -5.34 -10.84 2.92
C ALA A 196 -3.92 -10.99 3.52
N VAL A 197 -2.89 -10.45 2.83
CA VAL A 197 -1.51 -10.40 3.36
C VAL A 197 -1.43 -9.58 4.64
N CYS A 198 -2.10 -8.41 4.72
CA CYS A 198 -2.14 -7.61 5.94
C CYS A 198 -2.66 -8.42 7.13
N VAL A 199 -3.77 -9.13 6.96
CA VAL A 199 -4.39 -9.95 8.01
C VAL A 199 -3.49 -11.13 8.39
N ALA A 200 -2.94 -11.85 7.41
CA ALA A 200 -2.03 -12.97 7.65
C ALA A 200 -0.76 -12.52 8.39
N ALA A 201 -0.20 -11.36 8.05
CA ALA A 201 0.95 -10.78 8.73
C ALA A 201 0.65 -10.43 10.20
N ALA A 202 -0.54 -9.90 10.48
CA ALA A 202 -0.95 -9.65 11.85
C ALA A 202 -1.00 -10.93 12.69
N GLU A 203 -1.50 -12.03 12.12
CA GLU A 203 -1.69 -13.30 12.83
C GLU A 203 -0.40 -14.10 12.96
N LYS A 204 0.46 -14.12 11.94
CA LYS A 204 1.56 -15.10 11.84
C LYS A 204 2.96 -14.52 11.95
N ALA A 205 3.15 -13.23 11.62
CA ALA A 205 4.47 -12.63 11.65
C ALA A 205 4.98 -12.39 13.07
N ALA A 206 6.28 -12.55 13.24
CA ALA A 206 6.99 -12.25 14.49
C ALA A 206 7.33 -10.75 14.58
N ASP A 207 7.79 -10.31 15.76
CA ASP A 207 8.30 -8.96 15.96
C ASP A 207 9.54 -8.70 15.10
N GLY A 208 9.55 -7.56 14.43
CA GLY A 208 10.64 -7.11 13.55
C GLY A 208 10.60 -7.72 12.15
N ASP A 209 9.64 -8.59 11.84
CA ASP A 209 9.53 -9.15 10.51
C ASP A 209 9.23 -8.09 9.45
N ILE A 210 9.93 -8.24 8.32
CA ILE A 210 9.72 -7.46 7.10
C ILE A 210 9.33 -8.43 5.99
N PHE A 211 8.35 -8.07 5.17
CA PHE A 211 7.90 -8.86 4.03
C PHE A 211 7.84 -8.03 2.76
N ASN A 212 8.39 -8.56 1.68
CA ASN A 212 8.15 -8.08 0.34
C ASN A 212 6.79 -8.54 -0.15
N VAL A 213 5.91 -7.60 -0.46
CA VAL A 213 4.52 -7.90 -0.85
C VAL A 213 4.30 -7.64 -2.33
N SER A 214 4.22 -8.72 -3.09
CA SER A 214 3.97 -8.72 -4.55
C SER A 214 3.32 -10.04 -4.98
N ASP A 215 2.77 -10.06 -6.21
CA ASP A 215 2.31 -11.31 -6.84
C ASP A 215 3.44 -12.26 -7.26
N GLY A 216 4.70 -11.80 -7.22
CA GLY A 216 5.85 -12.59 -7.63
C GLY A 216 6.05 -12.65 -9.14
N GLN A 217 5.23 -11.96 -9.94
CA GLN A 217 5.29 -11.92 -11.40
C GLN A 217 5.72 -10.52 -11.88
N PRO A 218 7.02 -10.26 -12.00
CA PRO A 218 7.47 -8.96 -12.48
C PRO A 218 7.07 -8.75 -13.94
N GLY A 219 6.47 -7.60 -14.22
CA GLY A 219 6.13 -7.14 -15.56
C GLY A 219 6.77 -5.80 -15.86
N THR A 220 6.25 -5.06 -16.85
CA THR A 220 6.63 -3.68 -17.14
C THR A 220 5.46 -2.72 -16.95
N MET A 221 5.74 -1.42 -16.87
CA MET A 221 4.68 -0.42 -16.88
C MET A 221 3.96 -0.43 -18.22
N THR A 222 4.69 -0.54 -19.31
CA THR A 222 4.15 -0.60 -20.68
C THR A 222 3.26 -1.83 -20.87
N GLY A 223 3.72 -3.01 -20.44
CA GLY A 223 2.91 -4.23 -20.47
C GLY A 223 1.62 -4.11 -19.67
N TYR A 224 1.66 -3.45 -18.51
CA TYR A 224 0.47 -3.20 -17.71
C TYR A 224 -0.56 -2.31 -18.40
N PHE A 225 -0.12 -1.20 -19.01
CA PHE A 225 -1.03 -0.31 -19.75
C PHE A 225 -1.59 -0.99 -21.00
N ASN A 226 -0.76 -1.74 -21.72
CA ASN A 226 -1.19 -2.50 -22.89
C ASN A 226 -2.25 -3.56 -22.53
N ALA A 227 -2.03 -4.32 -21.43
CA ALA A 227 -2.99 -5.32 -20.99
C ALA A 227 -4.35 -4.71 -20.61
N ILE A 228 -4.36 -3.55 -19.94
CA ILE A 228 -5.61 -2.84 -19.64
C ILE A 228 -6.28 -2.36 -20.92
N ALA A 229 -5.53 -1.76 -21.84
CA ALA A 229 -6.07 -1.25 -23.11
C ALA A 229 -6.70 -2.38 -23.94
N ASP A 230 -6.02 -3.51 -24.05
CA ASP A 230 -6.50 -4.69 -24.79
C ASP A 230 -7.81 -5.25 -24.19
N LEU A 231 -7.85 -5.40 -22.85
CA LEU A 231 -9.02 -5.94 -22.17
C LEU A 231 -10.25 -5.00 -22.21
N LEU A 232 -10.02 -3.70 -22.34
CA LEU A 232 -11.08 -2.68 -22.44
C LEU A 232 -11.37 -2.28 -23.90
N GLU A 233 -10.75 -2.95 -24.87
CA GLU A 233 -10.86 -2.62 -26.31
C GLU A 233 -10.52 -1.16 -26.62
N LEU A 234 -9.58 -0.57 -25.86
CA LEU A 234 -9.08 0.78 -26.03
C LEU A 234 -7.82 0.79 -26.88
N PRO A 235 -7.50 1.88 -27.60
CA PRO A 235 -6.21 2.02 -28.24
C PRO A 235 -5.07 1.90 -27.22
N ARG A 236 -4.04 1.11 -27.56
CA ARG A 236 -2.82 1.06 -26.76
C ARG A 236 -2.15 2.44 -26.72
N PRO A 237 -1.55 2.84 -25.59
CA PRO A 237 -0.86 4.11 -25.48
C PRO A 237 0.33 4.18 -26.45
N GLN A 238 0.63 5.40 -26.93
CA GLN A 238 1.81 5.65 -27.74
C GLN A 238 3.06 5.25 -26.95
N GLN A 239 3.95 4.51 -27.59
CA GLN A 239 5.26 4.16 -27.03
C GLN A 239 6.31 5.18 -27.47
N VAL A 240 7.12 5.64 -26.51
CA VAL A 240 8.18 6.62 -26.72
C VAL A 240 9.50 6.10 -26.16
N SER A 241 10.63 6.59 -26.69
CA SER A 241 11.95 6.32 -26.11
C SER A 241 12.13 7.00 -24.75
N MET A 242 13.15 6.58 -23.99
CA MET A 242 13.50 7.26 -22.72
C MET A 242 13.89 8.73 -22.96
N GLU A 243 14.50 9.05 -24.10
CA GLU A 243 14.85 10.43 -24.46
C GLU A 243 13.60 11.29 -24.64
N GLU A 244 12.64 10.81 -25.42
CA GLU A 244 11.34 11.49 -25.61
C GLU A 244 10.55 11.58 -24.29
N ALA A 245 10.56 10.52 -23.48
CA ALA A 245 9.90 10.48 -22.18
C ALA A 245 10.41 11.59 -21.24
N ASN A 246 11.72 11.87 -21.23
CA ASN A 246 12.29 12.96 -20.42
C ASN A 246 11.76 14.36 -20.83
N GLN A 247 11.24 14.51 -22.05
CA GLN A 247 10.65 15.75 -22.53
C GLN A 247 9.13 15.81 -22.31
N LEU A 248 8.45 14.66 -22.41
CA LEU A 248 6.99 14.58 -22.43
C LEU A 248 6.37 14.24 -21.06
N MET A 249 7.10 13.56 -20.18
CA MET A 249 6.55 13.06 -18.92
C MET A 249 6.93 13.97 -17.74
N ASN A 250 6.05 14.05 -16.76
CA ASN A 250 6.35 14.82 -15.55
C ASN A 250 7.45 14.13 -14.69
N PRO A 251 8.18 14.89 -13.85
CA PRO A 251 9.28 14.37 -13.05
C PRO A 251 8.91 13.23 -12.11
N MET A 252 7.69 13.22 -11.59
CA MET A 252 7.21 12.15 -10.71
C MET A 252 7.13 10.83 -11.48
N MET A 253 6.55 10.85 -12.69
CA MET A 253 6.45 9.66 -13.54
C MET A 253 7.84 9.15 -13.93
N LEU A 254 8.74 10.04 -14.35
CA LEU A 254 10.12 9.69 -14.69
C LEU A 254 10.85 9.04 -13.51
N SER A 255 10.56 9.48 -12.27
CA SER A 255 11.19 8.89 -11.08
C SER A 255 10.77 7.44 -10.84
N TYR A 256 9.55 7.03 -11.23
CA TYR A 256 9.13 5.63 -11.19
C TYR A 256 9.81 4.79 -12.28
N LEU A 257 10.02 5.38 -13.46
CA LEU A 257 10.68 4.70 -14.58
C LEU A 257 12.19 4.49 -14.37
N LYS A 258 12.79 5.17 -13.40
CA LYS A 258 14.22 5.05 -13.05
C LYS A 258 14.50 4.05 -11.92
N GLU A 259 13.47 3.43 -11.36
CA GLU A 259 13.61 2.47 -10.27
C GLU A 259 13.30 1.06 -10.77
N ALA A 260 14.32 0.33 -11.25
CA ALA A 260 14.21 -1.03 -11.76
C ALA A 260 14.54 -2.06 -10.69
N ARG A 261 13.60 -2.96 -10.34
CA ARG A 261 13.81 -4.09 -9.42
C ARG A 261 12.78 -5.18 -9.63
N ARG A 262 13.13 -6.40 -9.27
CA ARG A 262 12.20 -7.54 -9.18
C ARG A 262 12.09 -7.94 -7.73
N MET A 263 10.87 -8.16 -7.23
CA MET A 263 10.63 -8.48 -5.82
C MET A 263 10.55 -9.99 -5.62
N ASP A 264 11.34 -10.50 -4.70
CA ASP A 264 11.17 -11.86 -4.18
C ASP A 264 10.09 -11.84 -3.09
N ASN A 265 9.01 -12.61 -3.28
CA ASN A 265 7.90 -12.70 -2.34
C ASN A 265 7.85 -14.03 -1.59
N ARG A 266 8.86 -14.91 -1.74
CA ARG A 266 8.86 -16.25 -1.15
C ARG A 266 8.68 -16.24 0.35
N LYS A 267 9.36 -15.31 1.06
CA LYS A 267 9.19 -15.17 2.52
C LYS A 267 7.74 -14.95 2.90
N MET A 268 7.03 -14.06 2.19
CA MET A 268 5.60 -13.80 2.40
C MET A 268 4.77 -15.07 2.21
N ILE A 269 4.97 -15.77 1.10
CA ILE A 269 4.21 -16.99 0.77
C ILE A 269 4.47 -18.09 1.81
N GLU A 270 5.73 -18.38 2.13
CA GLU A 270 6.13 -19.49 2.99
C GLU A 270 5.79 -19.24 4.46
N GLN A 271 6.10 -18.07 4.99
CA GLN A 271 5.92 -17.77 6.42
C GLN A 271 4.50 -17.33 6.76
N LEU A 272 3.84 -16.56 5.90
CA LEU A 272 2.46 -16.16 6.13
C LEU A 272 1.45 -17.19 5.59
N GLY A 273 1.88 -18.13 4.76
CA GLY A 273 1.03 -19.17 4.17
C GLY A 273 -0.13 -18.57 3.37
N VAL A 274 0.12 -17.45 2.69
CA VAL A 274 -0.88 -16.77 1.85
C VAL A 274 -0.97 -17.47 0.50
N VAL A 275 -2.20 -17.75 0.09
CA VAL A 275 -2.51 -18.19 -1.27
C VAL A 275 -3.10 -16.98 -1.99
N LEU A 276 -2.42 -16.47 -3.00
CA LEU A 276 -2.90 -15.33 -3.77
C LEU A 276 -4.11 -15.75 -4.62
N GLN A 277 -5.18 -14.98 -4.52
CA GLN A 277 -6.37 -15.16 -5.34
C GLN A 277 -6.11 -14.72 -6.78
N TYR A 278 -5.23 -13.74 -6.94
CA TYR A 278 -4.80 -13.17 -8.23
C TYR A 278 -3.28 -13.30 -8.38
N PRO A 279 -2.77 -14.50 -8.70
CA PRO A 279 -1.33 -14.77 -8.73
C PRO A 279 -0.60 -14.14 -9.91
N ASP A 280 -1.33 -13.55 -10.84
CA ASP A 280 -0.81 -12.86 -12.02
C ASP A 280 -1.71 -11.70 -12.44
N LEU A 281 -1.16 -10.84 -13.31
CA LEU A 281 -1.85 -9.65 -13.78
C LEU A 281 -3.10 -9.97 -14.60
N ASP A 282 -3.09 -11.04 -15.40
CA ASP A 282 -4.21 -11.41 -16.28
C ASP A 282 -5.45 -11.79 -15.46
N SER A 283 -5.29 -12.68 -14.48
CA SER A 283 -6.37 -13.10 -13.59
C SER A 283 -6.95 -11.92 -12.80
N GLY A 284 -6.07 -11.04 -12.28
CA GLY A 284 -6.49 -9.86 -11.54
C GLY A 284 -7.21 -8.83 -12.39
N LEU A 285 -6.73 -8.53 -13.59
CA LEU A 285 -7.37 -7.57 -14.48
C LEU A 285 -8.73 -8.07 -14.98
N LYS A 286 -8.88 -9.35 -15.32
CA LYS A 286 -10.18 -9.94 -15.69
C LYS A 286 -11.21 -9.74 -14.57
N ASN A 287 -10.82 -9.95 -13.32
CA ASN A 287 -11.70 -9.69 -12.18
C ASN A 287 -12.09 -8.21 -12.08
N VAL A 288 -11.12 -7.30 -12.20
CA VAL A 288 -11.38 -5.85 -12.11
C VAL A 288 -12.37 -5.41 -13.19
N ILE A 289 -12.19 -5.88 -14.43
CA ILE A 289 -13.05 -5.49 -15.55
C ILE A 289 -14.46 -6.06 -15.38
N ALA A 290 -14.59 -7.30 -14.97
CA ALA A 290 -15.91 -7.90 -14.67
C ALA A 290 -16.69 -7.12 -13.59
N GLN A 291 -16.01 -6.38 -12.72
CA GLN A 291 -16.65 -5.52 -11.73
C GLN A 291 -16.98 -4.11 -12.26
N LEU A 292 -16.33 -3.63 -13.32
CA LEU A 292 -16.69 -2.36 -13.95
C LEU A 292 -18.08 -2.42 -14.61
N ASP A 293 -18.48 -3.59 -15.08
CA ASP A 293 -19.77 -3.83 -15.72
C ASP A 293 -20.95 -4.00 -14.72
N GLN A 294 -20.65 -4.02 -13.40
CA GLN A 294 -21.66 -4.14 -12.35
C GLN A 294 -21.91 -2.78 -11.68
N PRO A 295 -23.06 -2.12 -11.94
CA PRO A 295 -23.28 -0.73 -11.55
C PRO A 295 -23.44 -0.45 -10.05
N ASP A 296 -23.33 -1.42 -9.15
CA ASP A 296 -23.68 -1.14 -7.74
C ASP A 296 -22.95 -2.01 -6.69
N MET A 297 -21.66 -1.91 -6.65
CA MET A 297 -20.86 -2.39 -5.50
C MET A 297 -19.97 -1.27 -4.95
N GLY A 298 -20.55 -0.13 -4.51
CA GLY A 298 -19.95 0.90 -3.64
C GLY A 298 -18.41 1.06 -3.61
N TYR A 299 -17.73 0.77 -4.72
CA TYR A 299 -16.31 0.99 -4.86
C TYR A 299 -16.04 2.49 -5.06
N LEU A 300 -15.48 3.04 -4.07
CA LEU A 300 -15.10 4.40 -3.82
C LEU A 300 -14.61 5.12 -5.05
N GLY A 301 -15.32 6.21 -5.33
CA GLY A 301 -14.90 7.22 -6.30
C GLY A 301 -13.44 7.60 -6.09
N SER A 302 -12.78 7.88 -7.19
CA SER A 302 -11.42 8.38 -7.33
C SER A 302 -10.98 9.23 -6.14
N VAL A 303 -10.06 8.70 -5.34
CA VAL A 303 -9.25 9.55 -4.46
C VAL A 303 -8.36 10.36 -5.40
N GLY A 304 -8.68 11.65 -5.53
CA GLY A 304 -7.82 12.61 -6.24
C GLY A 304 -6.42 12.57 -5.66
N HIS A 305 -5.46 12.50 -6.53
CA HIS A 305 -4.02 12.62 -6.24
C HIS A 305 -3.62 14.08 -6.07
#